data_ee1f26fdb6904f290e2290f491b1ea32
#
_entry.id   ee1f26fdb6904f290e2290f491b1ea32
#
_cell.length_a   1.000
_cell.length_b   1.000
_cell.length_c   1.000
_cell.angle_alpha   90.00
_cell.angle_beta   90.00
_cell.angle_gamma   90.00
#
_symmetry.space_group_name_H-M   'P 1'
#
loop_
_entity.id
_entity.type
_entity.pdbx_description
1 polymer ?
#
loop_
_entity_poly.entity_id
_entity_poly.type
_entity_poly.pdbx_seq_one_letter_code
_entity_poly.pdbx_strand_id
1 'polypeptide(L)'
;MKQIALLLLCLSIGNFSLAQKQPKWLNTDEYPFKPHYFDAEGVRQHYIDTGTGPVILFVHGTPTWSYDFRHLIKELSSQYRCIAPDHIGFGLSEKPKTYNYSTEHHAERLSALIEHLDLAHFHLVVHDFGGPIAMAHAEVHPEQILSVTLVNTWLWSAHHDPAFAKLEKVLRSPLTKSLYLNFNFSARFLAPKTYGESKPNRITKRHFRKPFKRRSQRFGTHAFSHSLLTDGEWFDDLWKNRKMLEHIPKLIIWGKQDPALSTFNFEKLQDGFPEAKVVSLETAGHFPHDEVPADVLNALNTFLSNLL
;
A
#
# COMPACT_ATOMS: atom_id res chain seq x y z
N MET A 1 -36.11 -7.57 -57.58
CA MET A 1 -35.69 -7.87 -56.23
C MET A 1 -34.28 -7.29 -56.01
N LYS A 2 -34.23 -6.13 -55.33
CA LYS A 2 -32.96 -5.42 -55.06
C LYS A 2 -32.58 -5.74 -53.60
N GLN A 3 -31.46 -6.44 -53.39
CA GLN A 3 -30.88 -6.67 -52.09
C GLN A 3 -30.18 -5.40 -51.63
N ILE A 4 -30.62 -4.82 -50.51
CA ILE A 4 -29.95 -3.72 -49.81
C ILE A 4 -28.98 -4.36 -48.82
N ALA A 5 -27.67 -4.24 -49.08
CA ALA A 5 -26.64 -4.62 -48.15
C ALA A 5 -26.49 -3.52 -47.07
N LEU A 6 -26.83 -3.86 -45.85
CA LEU A 6 -26.64 -2.99 -44.68
C LEU A 6 -25.19 -3.11 -44.18
N LEU A 7 -24.39 -2.12 -44.47
CA LEU A 7 -23.02 -2.00 -43.93
C LEU A 7 -23.13 -1.52 -42.47
N LEU A 8 -22.90 -2.41 -41.52
CA LEU A 8 -22.68 -2.06 -40.11
C LEU A 8 -21.29 -1.50 -39.94
N LEU A 9 -21.18 -0.18 -39.82
CA LEU A 9 -20.00 0.53 -39.51
C LEU A 9 -19.76 0.41 -37.98
N CYS A 10 -18.91 -0.55 -37.55
CA CYS A 10 -18.40 -0.60 -36.17
C CYS A 10 -17.48 0.60 -35.92
N LEU A 11 -18.04 1.67 -35.36
CA LEU A 11 -17.26 2.74 -34.77
C LEU A 11 -16.56 2.22 -33.52
N SER A 12 -15.30 1.82 -33.63
CA SER A 12 -14.43 1.65 -32.50
C SER A 12 -14.22 3.02 -31.85
N ILE A 13 -14.95 3.27 -30.78
CA ILE A 13 -14.69 4.44 -29.92
C ILE A 13 -13.34 4.15 -29.25
N GLY A 14 -12.29 4.60 -29.86
CA GLY A 14 -10.97 4.63 -29.25
C GLY A 14 -11.06 5.48 -27.97
N ASN A 15 -10.92 4.84 -26.82
CA ASN A 15 -10.75 5.53 -25.55
C ASN A 15 -9.44 6.35 -25.64
N PHE A 16 -9.55 7.59 -26.11
CA PHE A 16 -8.50 8.59 -25.94
C PHE A 16 -8.42 8.90 -24.44
N SER A 17 -7.65 8.10 -23.72
CA SER A 17 -7.21 8.47 -22.38
C SER A 17 -6.41 9.77 -22.53
N LEU A 18 -7.03 10.91 -22.22
CA LEU A 18 -6.31 12.17 -22.10
C LEU A 18 -5.24 11.97 -21.04
N ALA A 19 -3.98 11.91 -21.46
CA ALA A 19 -2.84 11.78 -20.58
C ALA A 19 -2.95 12.86 -19.50
N GLN A 20 -3.31 12.45 -18.28
CA GLN A 20 -3.48 13.39 -17.17
C GLN A 20 -2.13 14.02 -16.88
N LYS A 21 -2.04 15.34 -17.04
CA LYS A 21 -0.82 16.09 -16.79
C LYS A 21 -0.36 15.86 -15.35
N GLN A 22 0.84 15.35 -15.17
CA GLN A 22 1.41 15.12 -13.85
C GLN A 22 1.37 16.40 -12.99
N PRO A 23 1.08 16.30 -11.70
CA PRO A 23 1.01 17.46 -10.84
C PRO A 23 2.37 18.19 -10.78
N LYS A 24 2.38 19.52 -10.89
CA LYS A 24 3.61 20.35 -10.81
C LYS A 24 4.44 20.16 -9.53
N TRP A 25 3.88 19.57 -8.50
CA TRP A 25 4.59 19.29 -7.25
C TRP A 25 5.33 17.95 -7.27
N LEU A 26 5.04 17.07 -8.21
CA LEU A 26 5.73 15.79 -8.38
C LEU A 26 7.16 16.06 -8.85
N ASN A 27 8.12 15.45 -8.16
CA ASN A 27 9.51 15.45 -8.60
C ASN A 27 9.76 14.20 -9.46
N THR A 28 9.97 14.40 -10.74
CA THR A 28 10.14 13.31 -11.70
C THR A 28 11.49 12.60 -11.58
N ASP A 29 12.50 13.21 -10.97
CA ASP A 29 13.80 12.56 -10.71
C ASP A 29 13.66 11.53 -9.57
N GLU A 30 12.85 11.87 -8.57
CA GLU A 30 12.53 10.98 -7.45
C GLU A 30 11.49 9.92 -7.83
N TYR A 31 10.55 10.26 -8.73
CA TYR A 31 9.44 9.43 -9.13
C TYR A 31 9.26 9.44 -10.66
N PRO A 32 10.15 8.76 -11.40
CA PRO A 32 10.18 8.81 -12.86
C PRO A 32 9.16 7.88 -13.55
N PHE A 33 8.21 7.33 -12.82
CA PHE A 33 7.32 6.30 -13.32
C PHE A 33 6.20 6.88 -14.17
N LYS A 34 5.85 6.16 -15.23
CA LYS A 34 4.70 6.48 -16.07
C LYS A 34 3.42 6.17 -15.28
N PRO A 35 2.46 7.10 -15.21
CA PRO A 35 1.19 6.85 -14.54
C PRO A 35 0.30 5.93 -15.37
N HIS A 36 -0.32 4.96 -14.72
CA HIS A 36 -1.40 4.13 -15.23
C HIS A 36 -2.65 4.35 -14.38
N TYR A 37 -3.81 4.04 -14.94
CA TYR A 37 -5.08 4.25 -14.23
C TYR A 37 -6.04 3.09 -14.48
N PHE A 38 -6.70 2.67 -13.40
CA PHE A 38 -7.76 1.69 -13.39
C PHE A 38 -9.07 2.38 -13.02
N ASP A 39 -10.03 2.34 -13.94
CA ASP A 39 -11.36 2.90 -13.75
C ASP A 39 -12.34 1.79 -13.39
N ALA A 40 -12.86 1.80 -12.17
CA ALA A 40 -13.93 0.92 -11.72
C ALA A 40 -14.85 1.69 -10.76
N GLU A 41 -16.14 1.37 -10.77
CA GLU A 41 -17.17 2.02 -9.94
C GLU A 41 -17.24 3.54 -10.11
N GLY A 42 -16.82 4.05 -11.27
CA GLY A 42 -16.78 5.48 -11.55
C GLY A 42 -15.66 6.25 -10.80
N VAL A 43 -14.71 5.54 -10.21
CA VAL A 43 -13.57 6.11 -9.48
C VAL A 43 -12.27 5.60 -10.07
N ARG A 44 -11.34 6.54 -10.35
CA ARG A 44 -10.08 6.25 -11.00
C ARG A 44 -8.94 6.05 -9.99
N GLN A 45 -8.30 4.88 -10.06
CA GLN A 45 -7.16 4.49 -9.27
C GLN A 45 -5.87 4.61 -10.08
N HIS A 46 -4.90 5.32 -9.55
CA HIS A 46 -3.55 5.37 -10.10
C HIS A 46 -2.75 4.13 -9.69
N TYR A 47 -1.88 3.66 -10.60
CA TYR A 47 -0.87 2.66 -10.29
C TYR A 47 0.39 2.86 -11.15
N ILE A 48 1.53 2.39 -10.63
CA ILE A 48 2.75 2.16 -11.39
C ILE A 48 2.67 0.77 -12.01
N ASP A 49 3.13 0.62 -13.24
CA ASP A 49 3.42 -0.64 -13.90
C ASP A 49 4.69 -0.44 -14.74
N THR A 50 5.80 -1.03 -14.30
CA THR A 50 7.11 -0.79 -14.90
C THR A 50 8.00 -2.03 -14.79
N GLY A 51 8.92 -2.18 -15.74
CA GLY A 51 9.78 -3.36 -15.86
C GLY A 51 9.10 -4.53 -16.55
N THR A 52 9.79 -5.66 -16.61
CA THR A 52 9.34 -6.92 -17.22
C THR A 52 9.88 -8.09 -16.42
N GLY A 53 9.25 -9.27 -16.53
CA GLY A 53 9.65 -10.48 -15.80
C GLY A 53 8.63 -10.89 -14.74
N PRO A 54 9.03 -11.64 -13.69
CA PRO A 54 8.14 -12.00 -12.60
C PRO A 54 7.53 -10.76 -11.94
N VAL A 55 6.28 -10.86 -11.49
CA VAL A 55 5.55 -9.71 -10.96
C VAL A 55 5.84 -9.52 -9.48
N ILE A 56 6.11 -8.27 -9.07
CA ILE A 56 6.08 -7.83 -7.68
C ILE A 56 4.97 -6.78 -7.52
N LEU A 57 4.01 -7.05 -6.66
CA LEU A 57 2.93 -6.13 -6.29
C LEU A 57 3.27 -5.46 -4.95
N PHE A 58 3.46 -4.14 -4.97
CA PHE A 58 3.75 -3.32 -3.79
C PHE A 58 2.48 -2.66 -3.28
N VAL A 59 2.13 -2.86 -2.01
CA VAL A 59 0.91 -2.29 -1.42
C VAL A 59 1.25 -1.41 -0.23
N HIS A 60 1.02 -0.11 -0.38
CA HIS A 60 1.35 0.91 0.60
C HIS A 60 0.31 1.04 1.71
N GLY A 61 0.67 1.74 2.78
CA GLY A 61 -0.22 2.11 3.86
C GLY A 61 -0.51 3.61 3.95
N THR A 62 -0.77 4.10 5.17
CA THR A 62 -1.15 5.50 5.42
C THR A 62 -0.05 6.27 6.17
N PRO A 63 0.18 7.55 5.88
CA PRO A 63 -0.44 8.42 4.87
C PRO A 63 0.36 8.50 3.58
N THR A 64 0.95 7.40 3.15
CA THR A 64 1.82 7.34 1.99
C THR A 64 1.08 6.89 0.71
N TRP A 65 1.80 6.53 -0.32
CA TRP A 65 1.33 6.10 -1.62
C TRP A 65 2.47 5.37 -2.36
N SER A 66 2.31 4.93 -3.57
CA SER A 66 3.34 4.17 -4.32
C SER A 66 4.74 4.84 -4.35
N TYR A 67 4.83 6.15 -4.08
CA TYR A 67 6.10 6.87 -3.86
C TYR A 67 6.96 6.24 -2.74
N ASP A 68 6.33 5.59 -1.80
CA ASP A 68 6.98 4.94 -0.67
C ASP A 68 7.99 3.90 -1.12
N PHE A 69 7.61 3.12 -2.13
CA PHE A 69 8.44 2.05 -2.70
C PHE A 69 9.35 2.50 -3.85
N ARG A 70 9.45 3.79 -4.15
CA ARG A 70 10.18 4.31 -5.33
C ARG A 70 11.61 3.83 -5.46
N HIS A 71 12.33 3.70 -4.35
CA HIS A 71 13.72 3.22 -4.34
C HIS A 71 13.79 1.75 -4.76
N LEU A 72 12.91 0.92 -4.20
CA LEU A 72 12.85 -0.51 -4.53
C LEU A 72 12.41 -0.72 -5.97
N ILE A 73 11.38 0.00 -6.43
CA ILE A 73 10.85 -0.11 -7.79
C ILE A 73 11.91 0.30 -8.83
N LYS A 74 12.68 1.37 -8.59
CA LYS A 74 13.74 1.80 -9.51
C LYS A 74 14.77 0.70 -9.78
N GLU A 75 15.19 0.01 -8.73
CA GLU A 75 16.22 -1.04 -8.83
C GLU A 75 15.64 -2.36 -9.35
N LEU A 76 14.50 -2.80 -8.79
CA LEU A 76 13.90 -4.09 -9.11
C LEU A 76 13.27 -4.14 -10.51
N SER A 77 12.86 -2.99 -11.07
CA SER A 77 12.25 -2.96 -12.41
C SER A 77 13.17 -3.37 -13.55
N SER A 78 14.47 -3.52 -13.31
CA SER A 78 15.41 -4.09 -14.25
C SER A 78 15.25 -5.63 -14.44
N GLN A 79 14.64 -6.31 -13.47
CA GLN A 79 14.49 -7.77 -13.45
C GLN A 79 13.05 -8.25 -13.23
N TYR A 80 12.20 -7.39 -12.68
CA TYR A 80 10.82 -7.68 -12.30
C TYR A 80 9.84 -6.69 -12.93
N ARG A 81 8.62 -7.13 -13.20
CA ARG A 81 7.50 -6.22 -13.45
C ARG A 81 6.99 -5.73 -12.10
N CYS A 82 7.23 -4.46 -11.79
CA CYS A 82 6.85 -3.83 -10.52
C CYS A 82 5.51 -3.10 -10.69
N ILE A 83 4.52 -3.50 -9.91
CA ILE A 83 3.20 -2.89 -9.88
C ILE A 83 2.98 -2.27 -8.49
N ALA A 84 2.55 -1.01 -8.44
CA ALA A 84 2.30 -0.32 -7.19
C ALA A 84 1.08 0.60 -7.31
N PRO A 85 -0.12 0.15 -6.88
CA PRO A 85 -1.30 1.01 -6.85
C PRO A 85 -1.21 2.06 -5.75
N ASP A 86 -1.87 3.21 -5.99
CA ASP A 86 -2.26 4.14 -4.94
C ASP A 86 -3.68 3.79 -4.49
N HIS A 87 -3.91 3.60 -3.22
CA HIS A 87 -5.28 3.42 -2.71
C HIS A 87 -6.16 4.61 -3.07
N ILE A 88 -7.46 4.40 -3.28
CA ILE A 88 -8.40 5.51 -3.44
C ILE A 88 -8.33 6.41 -2.21
N GLY A 89 -8.22 7.71 -2.43
CA GLY A 89 -7.98 8.66 -1.34
C GLY A 89 -6.52 9.02 -1.11
N PHE A 90 -5.57 8.34 -1.78
CA PHE A 90 -4.13 8.52 -1.59
C PHE A 90 -3.41 8.90 -2.90
N GLY A 91 -2.16 9.28 -2.81
CA GLY A 91 -1.26 9.51 -3.94
C GLY A 91 -1.87 10.29 -5.10
N LEU A 92 -1.78 9.71 -6.28
CA LEU A 92 -2.33 10.24 -7.53
C LEU A 92 -3.74 9.69 -7.86
N SER A 93 -4.26 8.74 -7.06
CA SER A 93 -5.62 8.25 -7.16
C SER A 93 -6.65 9.33 -6.83
N GLU A 94 -7.87 9.16 -7.33
CA GLU A 94 -9.00 10.03 -6.99
C GLU A 94 -9.33 9.99 -5.49
N LYS A 95 -9.95 11.08 -5.02
CA LYS A 95 -10.26 11.29 -3.60
C LYS A 95 -11.71 11.76 -3.45
N PRO A 96 -12.69 10.94 -3.84
CA PRO A 96 -14.09 11.33 -3.77
C PRO A 96 -14.53 11.53 -2.32
N LYS A 97 -15.40 12.50 -2.09
CA LYS A 97 -15.87 12.83 -0.74
C LYS A 97 -16.78 11.74 -0.15
N THR A 98 -17.50 11.05 -0.98
CA THR A 98 -18.54 10.08 -0.61
C THR A 98 -18.15 8.62 -0.89
N TYR A 99 -16.85 8.33 -0.94
CA TYR A 99 -16.33 6.99 -1.16
C TYR A 99 -16.35 6.18 0.14
N ASN A 100 -16.55 4.86 0.04
CA ASN A 100 -16.35 3.95 1.15
C ASN A 100 -14.83 3.72 1.35
N TYR A 101 -14.27 4.32 2.38
CA TYR A 101 -12.84 4.22 2.71
C TYR A 101 -12.55 3.13 3.75
N SER A 102 -13.43 2.13 3.96
CA SER A 102 -13.13 1.00 4.84
C SER A 102 -11.94 0.19 4.32
N THR A 103 -11.24 -0.49 5.23
CA THR A 103 -10.08 -1.32 4.89
C THR A 103 -10.49 -2.48 3.98
N GLU A 104 -11.62 -3.09 4.28
CA GLU A 104 -12.22 -4.16 3.48
C GLU A 104 -12.51 -3.73 2.02
N HIS A 105 -13.13 -2.55 1.84
CA HIS A 105 -13.40 -2.06 0.48
C HIS A 105 -12.12 -1.72 -0.31
N HIS A 106 -11.05 -1.32 0.37
CA HIS A 106 -9.74 -1.19 -0.27
C HIS A 106 -9.15 -2.54 -0.68
N ALA A 107 -9.41 -3.61 0.07
CA ALA A 107 -9.01 -4.97 -0.29
C ALA A 107 -9.79 -5.48 -1.51
N GLU A 108 -11.11 -5.28 -1.56
CA GLU A 108 -11.95 -5.57 -2.74
C GLU A 108 -11.43 -4.82 -3.97
N ARG A 109 -11.10 -3.55 -3.80
CA ARG A 109 -10.56 -2.71 -4.87
C ARG A 109 -9.20 -3.19 -5.38
N LEU A 110 -8.33 -3.67 -4.49
CA LEU A 110 -7.05 -4.27 -4.86
C LEU A 110 -7.28 -5.56 -5.64
N SER A 111 -8.20 -6.42 -5.21
CA SER A 111 -8.56 -7.65 -5.92
C SER A 111 -9.07 -7.36 -7.34
N ALA A 112 -9.93 -6.36 -7.50
CA ALA A 112 -10.42 -5.94 -8.81
C ALA A 112 -9.28 -5.40 -9.72
N LEU A 113 -8.28 -4.75 -9.18
CA LEU A 113 -7.10 -4.32 -9.94
C LEU A 113 -6.24 -5.51 -10.35
N ILE A 114 -6.03 -6.49 -9.47
CA ILE A 114 -5.28 -7.72 -9.75
C ILE A 114 -5.95 -8.49 -10.90
N GLU A 115 -7.26 -8.64 -10.86
CA GLU A 115 -8.06 -9.25 -11.93
C GLU A 115 -7.96 -8.44 -13.23
N HIS A 116 -8.12 -7.11 -13.18
CA HIS A 116 -7.99 -6.23 -14.35
C HIS A 116 -6.63 -6.34 -15.05
N LEU A 117 -5.57 -6.55 -14.29
CA LEU A 117 -4.21 -6.69 -14.80
C LEU A 117 -3.83 -8.12 -15.19
N ASP A 118 -4.76 -9.07 -15.03
CA ASP A 118 -4.59 -10.51 -15.32
C ASP A 118 -3.33 -11.07 -14.63
N LEU A 119 -3.17 -10.78 -13.33
CA LEU A 119 -2.01 -11.23 -12.56
C LEU A 119 -2.21 -12.66 -12.07
N ALA A 120 -1.67 -13.63 -12.81
CA ALA A 120 -1.82 -15.05 -12.46
C ALA A 120 -0.97 -15.45 -11.24
N HIS A 121 0.29 -14.99 -11.18
CA HIS A 121 1.21 -15.29 -10.08
C HIS A 121 2.10 -14.08 -9.80
N PHE A 122 2.26 -13.74 -8.50
CA PHE A 122 3.05 -12.58 -8.12
C PHE A 122 3.62 -12.67 -6.69
N HIS A 123 4.68 -11.92 -6.45
CA HIS A 123 5.23 -11.66 -5.13
C HIS A 123 4.53 -10.45 -4.52
N LEU A 124 4.19 -10.49 -3.23
CA LEU A 124 3.66 -9.36 -2.47
C LEU A 124 4.76 -8.68 -1.65
N VAL A 125 4.80 -7.35 -1.69
CA VAL A 125 5.58 -6.51 -0.77
C VAL A 125 4.63 -5.50 -0.15
N VAL A 126 4.36 -5.64 1.12
CA VAL A 126 3.31 -4.87 1.81
C VAL A 126 3.86 -4.08 2.98
N HIS A 127 3.32 -2.88 3.21
CA HIS A 127 3.70 -2.00 4.28
C HIS A 127 2.48 -1.42 4.99
N ASP A 128 2.51 -1.33 6.32
CA ASP A 128 1.48 -0.69 7.15
C ASP A 128 0.08 -1.26 6.80
N PHE A 129 -0.94 -0.46 6.50
CA PHE A 129 -2.26 -0.90 6.04
C PHE A 129 -2.25 -1.73 4.75
N GLY A 130 -1.18 -1.65 3.96
CA GLY A 130 -1.01 -2.52 2.80
C GLY A 130 -0.96 -4.00 3.16
N GLY A 131 -0.52 -4.33 4.38
CA GLY A 131 -0.52 -5.71 4.89
C GLY A 131 -1.92 -6.30 4.92
N PRO A 132 -2.82 -5.84 5.79
CA PRO A 132 -4.17 -6.41 5.88
C PRO A 132 -4.94 -6.30 4.54
N ILE A 133 -4.77 -5.21 3.78
CA ILE A 133 -5.45 -5.04 2.47
C ILE A 133 -5.01 -6.10 1.47
N ALA A 134 -3.71 -6.38 1.35
CA ALA A 134 -3.21 -7.36 0.40
C ALA A 134 -3.41 -8.80 0.88
N MET A 135 -3.30 -9.04 2.18
CA MET A 135 -3.49 -10.38 2.76
C MET A 135 -4.94 -10.86 2.63
N ALA A 136 -5.92 -9.95 2.62
CA ALA A 136 -7.32 -10.32 2.34
C ALA A 136 -7.49 -10.96 0.96
N HIS A 137 -6.80 -10.45 -0.08
CA HIS A 137 -6.76 -11.09 -1.39
C HIS A 137 -6.00 -12.42 -1.34
N ALA A 138 -4.82 -12.43 -0.70
CA ALA A 138 -3.95 -13.60 -0.66
C ALA A 138 -4.61 -14.81 0.03
N GLU A 139 -5.43 -14.58 1.06
CA GLU A 139 -6.14 -15.65 1.77
C GLU A 139 -7.24 -16.31 0.93
N VAL A 140 -7.83 -15.56 0.00
CA VAL A 140 -8.86 -16.07 -0.93
C VAL A 140 -8.22 -16.73 -2.16
N HIS A 141 -7.06 -16.24 -2.60
CA HIS A 141 -6.34 -16.68 -3.80
C HIS A 141 -4.89 -17.07 -3.50
N PRO A 142 -4.65 -18.02 -2.57
CA PRO A 142 -3.29 -18.40 -2.17
C PRO A 142 -2.46 -18.95 -3.34
N GLU A 143 -3.11 -19.55 -4.34
CA GLU A 143 -2.47 -20.09 -5.55
C GLU A 143 -1.80 -19.03 -6.42
N GLN A 144 -2.21 -17.77 -6.31
CA GLN A 144 -1.61 -16.65 -7.05
C GLN A 144 -0.35 -16.10 -6.36
N ILE A 145 -0.13 -16.43 -5.10
CA ILE A 145 0.91 -15.81 -4.28
C ILE A 145 2.19 -16.62 -4.26
N LEU A 146 3.24 -16.11 -4.89
CA LEU A 146 4.56 -16.75 -4.90
C LEU A 146 5.33 -16.54 -3.60
N SER A 147 5.23 -15.37 -2.99
CA SER A 147 5.81 -15.06 -1.68
C SER A 147 5.21 -13.77 -1.10
N VAL A 148 5.38 -13.56 0.20
CA VAL A 148 4.94 -12.34 0.90
C VAL A 148 6.11 -11.73 1.67
N THR A 149 6.38 -10.45 1.43
CA THR A 149 7.28 -9.62 2.24
C THR A 149 6.48 -8.64 3.08
N LEU A 150 6.56 -8.78 4.38
CA LEU A 150 5.84 -8.00 5.38
C LEU A 150 6.80 -6.96 5.97
N VAL A 151 6.56 -5.68 5.66
CA VAL A 151 7.39 -4.55 6.12
C VAL A 151 6.59 -3.73 7.11
N ASN A 152 6.99 -3.67 8.38
CA ASN A 152 6.32 -2.91 9.45
C ASN A 152 4.80 -2.87 9.27
N THR A 153 4.14 -4.00 9.43
CA THR A 153 2.70 -4.21 9.22
C THR A 153 2.11 -5.14 10.27
N TRP A 154 0.80 -5.32 10.26
CA TRP A 154 0.05 -6.20 11.17
C TRP A 154 -1.17 -6.78 10.46
N LEU A 155 -1.85 -7.77 11.08
CA LEU A 155 -3.02 -8.45 10.50
C LEU A 155 -4.17 -8.67 11.50
N TRP A 156 -4.15 -8.06 12.67
CA TRP A 156 -5.08 -8.28 13.77
C TRP A 156 -5.66 -6.98 14.30
N SER A 157 -6.71 -7.08 15.12
CA SER A 157 -7.26 -5.90 15.80
C SER A 157 -6.21 -5.18 16.62
N ALA A 158 -6.13 -3.85 16.47
CA ALA A 158 -5.23 -3.02 17.25
C ALA A 158 -5.45 -3.17 18.77
N HIS A 159 -6.64 -3.61 19.19
CA HIS A 159 -6.96 -3.87 20.60
C HIS A 159 -6.14 -5.01 21.23
N HIS A 160 -5.48 -5.85 20.43
CA HIS A 160 -4.55 -6.86 20.95
C HIS A 160 -3.25 -6.23 21.48
N ASP A 161 -2.85 -5.05 20.99
CA ASP A 161 -1.66 -4.35 21.47
C ASP A 161 -1.99 -3.55 22.75
N PRO A 162 -1.36 -3.86 23.90
CA PRO A 162 -1.58 -3.10 25.14
C PRO A 162 -1.29 -1.60 25.02
N ALA A 163 -0.40 -1.21 24.10
CA ALA A 163 -0.09 0.20 23.85
C ALA A 163 -1.24 0.95 23.17
N PHE A 164 -2.13 0.24 22.46
CA PHE A 164 -3.23 0.82 21.70
C PHE A 164 -4.23 1.59 22.57
N ALA A 165 -4.45 1.21 23.82
CA ALA A 165 -5.40 1.87 24.71
C ALA A 165 -5.17 3.39 24.87
N LYS A 166 -3.91 3.85 24.76
CA LYS A 166 -3.57 5.28 24.76
C LYS A 166 -3.93 5.93 23.43
N LEU A 167 -3.61 5.27 22.33
CA LEU A 167 -3.89 5.74 20.98
C LEU A 167 -5.42 5.79 20.73
N GLU A 168 -6.16 4.79 21.18
CA GLU A 168 -7.61 4.72 21.09
C GLU A 168 -8.30 5.99 21.63
N LYS A 169 -7.92 6.43 22.84
CA LYS A 169 -8.46 7.66 23.42
C LYS A 169 -8.22 8.89 22.52
N VAL A 170 -7.06 8.95 21.88
CA VAL A 170 -6.71 10.01 20.94
C VAL A 170 -7.55 9.91 19.67
N LEU A 171 -7.67 8.71 19.10
CA LEU A 171 -8.42 8.47 17.86
C LEU A 171 -9.92 8.75 18.03
N ARG A 172 -10.52 8.41 19.18
CA ARG A 172 -11.94 8.71 19.49
C ARG A 172 -12.23 10.18 19.70
N SER A 173 -11.20 11.01 19.91
CA SER A 173 -11.39 12.44 20.15
C SER A 173 -11.87 13.18 18.90
N PRO A 174 -12.91 14.03 19.00
CA PRO A 174 -13.33 14.91 17.90
C PRO A 174 -12.21 15.85 17.41
N LEU A 175 -11.24 16.16 18.28
CA LEU A 175 -10.06 16.94 17.93
C LEU A 175 -9.20 16.20 16.90
N THR A 176 -9.03 14.90 17.01
CA THR A 176 -8.28 14.08 16.06
C THR A 176 -8.85 14.18 14.65
N LYS A 177 -10.18 14.06 14.51
CA LYS A 177 -10.86 14.30 13.22
C LYS A 177 -10.54 15.68 12.66
N SER A 178 -10.60 16.71 13.49
CA SER A 178 -10.25 18.07 13.07
C SER A 178 -8.79 18.19 12.64
N LEU A 179 -7.86 17.60 13.38
CA LEU A 179 -6.43 17.62 13.06
C LEU A 179 -6.15 16.92 11.70
N TYR A 180 -6.74 15.78 11.45
CA TYR A 180 -6.61 15.06 10.17
C TYR A 180 -7.18 15.88 9.02
N LEU A 181 -8.44 16.31 9.14
CA LEU A 181 -9.15 16.93 8.02
C LEU A 181 -8.74 18.40 7.78
N ASN A 182 -8.48 19.19 8.81
CA ASN A 182 -8.19 20.61 8.65
C ASN A 182 -6.70 20.91 8.56
N PHE A 183 -5.83 20.12 9.23
CA PHE A 183 -4.40 20.44 9.34
C PHE A 183 -3.48 19.44 8.60
N ASN A 184 -4.04 18.39 7.97
CA ASN A 184 -3.24 17.33 7.32
C ASN A 184 -2.23 16.71 8.29
N PHE A 185 -2.70 16.41 9.51
CA PHE A 185 -1.85 16.08 10.65
C PHE A 185 -1.03 14.81 10.37
N SER A 186 -1.64 13.78 9.77
CA SER A 186 -0.98 12.50 9.50
C SER A 186 0.24 12.68 8.61
N ALA A 187 0.09 13.31 7.43
CA ALA A 187 1.19 13.48 6.48
C ALA A 187 2.19 14.58 6.85
N ARG A 188 1.81 15.54 7.71
CA ARG A 188 2.69 16.67 8.08
C ARG A 188 3.48 16.40 9.35
N PHE A 189 2.90 15.67 10.28
CA PHE A 189 3.46 15.53 11.63
C PHE A 189 3.66 14.07 12.02
N LEU A 190 2.69 13.18 11.77
CA LEU A 190 2.85 11.78 12.17
C LEU A 190 3.91 11.08 11.32
N ALA A 191 3.73 10.97 10.00
CA ALA A 191 4.66 10.25 9.15
C ALA A 191 6.14 10.67 9.33
N PRO A 192 6.52 11.97 9.37
CA PRO A 192 7.91 12.33 9.63
C PRO A 192 8.44 11.98 11.02
N LYS A 193 7.55 11.74 11.98
CA LYS A 193 7.95 11.36 13.35
C LYS A 193 8.12 9.86 13.54
N THR A 194 7.60 9.04 12.63
CA THR A 194 7.73 7.59 12.70
C THR A 194 9.01 7.05 12.06
N TYR A 195 9.84 7.91 11.49
CA TYR A 195 11.20 7.58 11.05
C TYR A 195 12.12 7.32 12.24
N GLY A 196 13.04 6.38 12.08
CA GLY A 196 14.07 6.06 13.05
C GLY A 196 15.19 7.13 13.14
N GLU A 197 16.44 6.71 12.99
CA GLU A 197 17.58 7.64 13.03
C GLU A 197 17.60 8.57 11.82
N SER A 198 17.37 8.04 10.61
CA SER A 198 17.22 8.87 9.42
C SER A 198 15.91 9.65 9.46
N LYS A 199 15.90 10.81 8.80
CA LYS A 199 14.70 11.64 8.74
C LYS A 199 14.35 11.96 7.29
N PRO A 200 13.06 12.00 6.93
CA PRO A 200 12.66 12.31 5.57
C PRO A 200 13.17 13.69 5.16
N ASN A 201 13.78 13.77 4.00
CA ASN A 201 14.26 15.02 3.45
C ASN A 201 13.11 15.95 3.02
N ARG A 202 13.43 17.14 2.49
CA ARG A 202 12.43 18.13 2.06
C ARG A 202 11.56 17.62 0.89
N ILE A 203 12.13 16.83 0.00
CA ILE A 203 11.44 16.29 -1.17
C ILE A 203 10.45 15.21 -0.71
N THR A 204 10.88 14.24 0.09
CA THR A 204 10.03 13.21 0.67
C THR A 204 8.87 13.82 1.47
N LYS A 205 9.13 14.78 2.37
CA LYS A 205 8.08 15.51 3.11
C LYS A 205 7.08 16.20 2.19
N ARG A 206 7.53 16.71 1.04
CA ARG A 206 6.65 17.31 0.04
C ARG A 206 5.74 16.26 -0.58
N HIS A 207 6.26 15.09 -0.96
CA HIS A 207 5.49 14.01 -1.57
C HIS A 207 4.47 13.38 -0.63
N PHE A 208 4.76 13.31 0.65
CA PHE A 208 3.77 12.89 1.65
C PHE A 208 2.61 13.89 1.79
N ARG A 209 2.89 15.19 1.77
CA ARG A 209 1.90 16.24 2.05
C ARG A 209 1.05 16.68 0.87
N LYS A 210 1.64 16.68 -0.33
CA LYS A 210 1.01 17.31 -1.51
C LYS A 210 -0.23 16.59 -2.03
N PRO A 211 -0.32 15.26 -1.99
CA PRO A 211 -1.56 14.55 -2.34
C PRO A 211 -2.76 14.98 -1.51
N PHE A 212 -2.53 15.46 -0.30
CA PHE A 212 -3.55 15.84 0.69
C PHE A 212 -3.61 17.37 0.92
N LYS A 213 -3.37 18.17 -0.11
CA LYS A 213 -3.31 19.63 0.03
C LYS A 213 -4.61 20.25 0.53
N ARG A 214 -5.76 19.78 0.00
CA ARG A 214 -7.09 20.30 0.33
C ARG A 214 -7.77 19.41 1.39
N ARG A 215 -8.65 20.00 2.22
CA ARG A 215 -9.44 19.28 3.22
C ARG A 215 -10.20 18.10 2.61
N SER A 216 -10.81 18.29 1.43
CA SER A 216 -11.54 17.26 0.70
C SER A 216 -10.70 16.07 0.24
N GLN A 217 -9.37 16.16 0.29
CA GLN A 217 -8.44 15.11 -0.12
C GLN A 217 -7.94 14.26 1.07
N ARG A 218 -8.47 14.46 2.29
CA ARG A 218 -7.96 13.85 3.53
C ARG A 218 -8.90 12.84 4.16
N PHE A 219 -10.02 12.51 3.49
CA PHE A 219 -10.98 11.55 4.03
C PHE A 219 -10.37 10.16 4.16
N GLY A 220 -9.59 9.70 3.17
CA GLY A 220 -8.92 8.40 3.23
C GLY A 220 -7.97 8.27 4.41
N THR A 221 -7.09 9.27 4.64
CA THR A 221 -6.16 9.23 5.79
C THR A 221 -6.87 9.24 7.14
N HIS A 222 -8.00 9.94 7.24
CA HIS A 222 -8.82 9.93 8.45
C HIS A 222 -9.54 8.58 8.61
N ALA A 223 -10.09 8.03 7.52
CA ALA A 223 -10.80 6.76 7.56
C ALA A 223 -9.87 5.63 8.01
N PHE A 224 -8.65 5.54 7.46
CA PHE A 224 -7.67 4.53 7.90
C PHE A 224 -7.31 4.66 9.38
N SER A 225 -7.15 5.88 9.90
CA SER A 225 -6.95 6.02 11.35
C SER A 225 -8.18 5.61 12.17
N HIS A 226 -9.38 5.77 11.62
CA HIS A 226 -10.62 5.37 12.27
C HIS A 226 -10.87 3.86 12.20
N SER A 227 -10.43 3.19 11.11
CA SER A 227 -10.58 1.74 10.94
C SER A 227 -9.86 0.93 12.02
N LEU A 228 -8.80 1.47 12.62
CA LEU A 228 -8.19 0.87 13.81
C LEU A 228 -9.17 0.73 15.00
N LEU A 229 -10.25 1.52 15.01
CA LEU A 229 -11.31 1.46 16.03
C LEU A 229 -12.52 0.63 15.60
N THR A 230 -12.76 0.50 14.30
CA THR A 230 -14.03 -0.02 13.75
C THR A 230 -13.89 -1.36 13.05
N ASP A 231 -12.74 -1.66 12.45
CA ASP A 231 -12.57 -2.82 11.59
C ASP A 231 -11.87 -3.99 12.31
N GLY A 232 -11.89 -3.97 13.67
CA GLY A 232 -11.18 -4.94 14.51
C GLY A 232 -11.54 -6.40 14.22
N GLU A 233 -12.82 -6.71 14.04
CA GLU A 233 -13.28 -8.07 13.71
C GLU A 233 -12.74 -8.53 12.34
N TRP A 234 -12.77 -7.66 11.33
CA TRP A 234 -12.21 -7.95 10.01
C TRP A 234 -10.69 -8.22 10.07
N PHE A 235 -9.93 -7.43 10.84
CA PHE A 235 -8.51 -7.70 11.06
C PHE A 235 -8.28 -9.02 11.79
N ASP A 236 -9.10 -9.36 12.80
CA ASP A 236 -8.96 -10.61 13.54
C ASP A 236 -9.29 -11.84 12.68
N ASP A 237 -10.24 -11.72 11.75
CA ASP A 237 -10.53 -12.79 10.80
C ASP A 237 -9.35 -12.99 9.82
N LEU A 238 -8.70 -11.93 9.34
CA LEU A 238 -7.45 -12.07 8.56
C LEU A 238 -6.37 -12.80 9.35
N TRP A 239 -6.17 -12.43 10.61
CA TRP A 239 -5.18 -13.12 11.44
C TRP A 239 -5.49 -14.60 11.64
N LYS A 240 -6.74 -14.93 11.81
CA LYS A 240 -7.22 -16.32 11.95
C LYS A 240 -7.01 -17.12 10.65
N ASN A 241 -7.33 -16.51 9.50
CA ASN A 241 -7.24 -17.15 8.19
C ASN A 241 -5.81 -17.20 7.62
N ARG A 242 -4.82 -16.53 8.24
CA ARG A 242 -3.41 -16.54 7.80
C ARG A 242 -2.85 -17.93 7.53
N LYS A 243 -3.45 -18.97 8.15
CA LYS A 243 -3.08 -20.38 7.94
C LYS A 243 -3.23 -20.85 6.50
N MET A 244 -4.11 -20.21 5.71
CA MET A 244 -4.24 -20.47 4.28
C MET A 244 -2.95 -20.20 3.51
N LEU A 245 -2.08 -19.37 4.08
CA LEU A 245 -0.81 -18.95 3.49
C LEU A 245 0.40 -19.64 4.15
N GLU A 246 0.21 -20.66 4.96
CA GLU A 246 1.27 -21.28 5.77
C GLU A 246 2.43 -21.80 4.89
N HIS A 247 2.11 -22.39 3.74
CA HIS A 247 3.07 -22.95 2.78
C HIS A 247 3.77 -21.89 1.90
N ILE A 248 3.31 -20.65 1.90
CA ILE A 248 3.87 -19.57 1.06
C ILE A 248 5.11 -19.01 1.75
N PRO A 249 6.27 -18.89 1.04
CA PRO A 249 7.47 -18.28 1.60
C PRO A 249 7.25 -16.84 2.06
N LYS A 250 7.77 -16.50 3.23
CA LYS A 250 7.63 -15.16 3.82
C LYS A 250 8.95 -14.56 4.22
N LEU A 251 9.02 -13.21 4.09
CA LEU A 251 10.08 -12.37 4.61
C LEU A 251 9.45 -11.28 5.50
N ILE A 252 9.90 -11.16 6.72
CA ILE A 252 9.56 -10.06 7.62
C ILE A 252 10.75 -9.10 7.65
N ILE A 253 10.53 -7.84 7.25
CA ILE A 253 11.49 -6.75 7.39
C ILE A 253 10.94 -5.78 8.42
N TRP A 254 11.73 -5.50 9.47
CA TRP A 254 11.23 -4.70 10.58
C TRP A 254 12.22 -3.63 11.01
N GLY A 255 11.79 -2.37 10.91
CA GLY A 255 12.49 -1.24 11.50
C GLY A 255 12.19 -1.18 13.00
N LYS A 256 13.19 -1.40 13.84
CA LYS A 256 13.03 -1.56 15.29
C LYS A 256 12.75 -0.27 16.04
N GLN A 257 12.99 0.88 15.40
CA GLN A 257 12.69 2.19 15.97
C GLN A 257 11.29 2.71 15.60
N ASP A 258 10.41 1.82 15.14
CA ASP A 258 9.04 2.18 14.77
C ASP A 258 8.20 2.57 16.01
N PRO A 259 7.78 3.84 16.13
CA PRO A 259 6.92 4.25 17.24
C PRO A 259 5.42 4.04 16.97
N ALA A 260 5.05 3.65 15.73
CA ALA A 260 3.67 3.41 15.34
C ALA A 260 3.24 1.96 15.61
N LEU A 261 4.13 1.00 15.33
CA LEU A 261 3.93 -0.41 15.58
C LEU A 261 4.91 -0.89 16.65
N SER A 262 4.38 -1.26 17.82
CA SER A 262 5.19 -1.67 18.97
C SER A 262 5.91 -3.00 18.74
N THR A 263 6.86 -3.33 19.61
CA THR A 263 7.54 -4.64 19.65
C THR A 263 6.54 -5.80 19.72
N PHE A 264 5.42 -5.62 20.39
CA PHE A 264 4.32 -6.60 20.42
C PHE A 264 3.88 -7.01 19.01
N ASN A 265 3.75 -6.05 18.08
CA ASN A 265 3.33 -6.37 16.71
C ASN A 265 4.40 -7.18 15.97
N PHE A 266 5.67 -6.88 16.17
CA PHE A 266 6.77 -7.63 15.59
C PHE A 266 6.82 -9.08 16.10
N GLU A 267 6.77 -9.26 17.42
CA GLU A 267 6.78 -10.58 18.06
C GLU A 267 5.58 -11.43 17.63
N LYS A 268 4.38 -10.83 17.64
CA LYS A 268 3.15 -11.53 17.22
C LYS A 268 3.20 -11.93 15.74
N LEU A 269 3.84 -11.11 14.89
CA LEU A 269 4.01 -11.46 13.47
C LEU A 269 4.97 -12.64 13.30
N GLN A 270 6.07 -12.67 14.06
CA GLN A 270 7.02 -13.78 14.07
C GLN A 270 6.40 -15.08 14.59
N ASP A 271 5.67 -15.01 15.70
CA ASP A 271 4.95 -16.15 16.27
C ASP A 271 3.89 -16.71 15.31
N GLY A 272 3.26 -15.83 14.55
CA GLY A 272 2.23 -16.20 13.57
C GLY A 272 2.78 -16.82 12.29
N PHE A 273 4.05 -16.55 11.97
CA PHE A 273 4.77 -17.05 10.78
C PHE A 273 6.17 -17.53 11.17
N PRO A 274 6.30 -18.63 11.93
CA PRO A 274 7.57 -19.09 12.48
C PRO A 274 8.59 -19.48 11.41
N GLU A 275 8.15 -19.85 10.20
CA GLU A 275 9.01 -20.20 9.07
C GLU A 275 9.46 -18.97 8.25
N ALA A 276 8.98 -17.76 8.60
CA ALA A 276 9.38 -16.56 7.89
C ALA A 276 10.85 -16.24 8.11
N LYS A 277 11.54 -15.82 7.04
CA LYS A 277 12.84 -15.16 7.19
C LYS A 277 12.64 -13.81 7.84
N VAL A 278 13.52 -13.41 8.75
CA VAL A 278 13.41 -12.15 9.49
C VAL A 278 14.66 -11.30 9.29
N VAL A 279 14.46 -10.04 8.93
CA VAL A 279 15.49 -9.01 8.84
C VAL A 279 15.12 -7.84 9.73
N SER A 280 15.80 -7.68 10.84
CA SER A 280 15.64 -6.56 11.78
C SER A 280 16.60 -5.44 11.43
N LEU A 281 16.09 -4.22 11.35
CA LEU A 281 16.84 -3.01 10.99
C LEU A 281 16.89 -2.08 12.20
N GLU A 282 18.00 -2.08 12.92
CA GLU A 282 18.14 -1.43 14.23
C GLU A 282 17.96 0.09 14.20
N THR A 283 18.32 0.74 13.09
CA THR A 283 18.31 2.20 12.93
C THR A 283 17.06 2.73 12.21
N ALA A 284 16.29 1.84 11.59
CA ALA A 284 15.10 2.21 10.84
C ALA A 284 13.86 2.26 11.74
N GLY A 285 12.94 3.16 11.42
CA GLY A 285 11.63 3.28 12.01
C GLY A 285 10.55 2.60 11.15
N HIS A 286 9.44 3.29 10.99
CA HIS A 286 8.24 2.78 10.30
C HIS A 286 8.41 2.61 8.78
N PHE A 287 9.34 3.34 8.16
CA PHE A 287 9.55 3.35 6.71
C PHE A 287 10.93 2.80 6.30
N PRO A 288 11.31 1.56 6.68
CA PRO A 288 12.66 1.05 6.42
C PRO A 288 13.03 1.07 4.94
N HIS A 289 12.08 0.84 4.05
CA HIS A 289 12.27 0.88 2.59
C HIS A 289 12.52 2.29 2.02
N ASP A 290 12.27 3.35 2.80
CA ASP A 290 12.65 4.74 2.49
C ASP A 290 13.87 5.20 3.31
N GLU A 291 14.03 4.67 4.53
CA GLU A 291 15.08 5.06 5.47
C GLU A 291 16.44 4.42 5.17
N VAL A 292 16.43 3.12 4.88
CA VAL A 292 17.60 2.29 4.58
C VAL A 292 17.34 1.40 3.36
N PRO A 293 17.03 2.01 2.19
CA PRO A 293 16.56 1.28 1.01
C PRO A 293 17.55 0.22 0.50
N ALA A 294 18.86 0.43 0.70
CA ALA A 294 19.88 -0.53 0.28
C ALA A 294 19.80 -1.84 1.07
N ASP A 295 19.56 -1.76 2.38
CA ASP A 295 19.44 -2.94 3.24
C ASP A 295 18.18 -3.73 2.94
N VAL A 296 17.05 -3.01 2.73
CA VAL A 296 15.78 -3.62 2.33
C VAL A 296 15.88 -4.26 0.95
N LEU A 297 16.52 -3.61 -0.01
CA LEU A 297 16.74 -4.14 -1.35
C LEU A 297 17.60 -5.41 -1.32
N ASN A 298 18.68 -5.42 -0.52
CA ASN A 298 19.52 -6.58 -0.35
C ASN A 298 18.77 -7.77 0.26
N ALA A 299 17.94 -7.51 1.29
CA ALA A 299 17.09 -8.52 1.90
C ALA A 299 16.08 -9.11 0.90
N LEU A 300 15.41 -8.26 0.13
CA LEU A 300 14.47 -8.66 -0.92
C LEU A 300 15.15 -9.48 -2.02
N ASN A 301 16.26 -9.00 -2.57
CA ASN A 301 16.99 -9.71 -3.63
C ASN A 301 17.47 -11.08 -3.15
N THR A 302 18.03 -11.17 -1.94
CA THR A 302 18.47 -12.43 -1.34
C THR A 302 17.28 -13.39 -1.14
N PHE A 303 16.13 -12.86 -0.70
CA PHE A 303 14.94 -13.67 -0.50
C PHE A 303 14.37 -14.19 -1.81
N LEU A 304 14.15 -13.30 -2.77
CA LEU A 304 13.55 -13.65 -4.07
C LEU A 304 14.42 -14.60 -4.91
N SER A 305 15.76 -14.39 -4.90
CA SER A 305 16.70 -15.26 -5.61
C SER A 305 16.73 -16.70 -5.09
N ASN A 306 16.34 -16.93 -3.84
CA ASN A 306 16.24 -18.27 -3.26
C ASN A 306 14.92 -18.99 -3.59
N LEU A 307 13.99 -18.33 -4.29
CA LEU A 307 12.69 -18.86 -4.69
C LEU A 307 12.66 -19.27 -6.18
N LEU A 308 13.67 -18.83 -6.94
CA LEU A 308 13.88 -19.20 -8.34
C LEU A 308 14.67 -20.51 -8.44
#